data_57c18c03dd4a6e4963769d1d028e974a
#
_entry.id   57c18c03dd4a6e4963769d1d028e974a
#
_cell.length_a   1.000
_cell.length_b   1.000
_cell.length_c   1.000
_cell.angle_alpha   90.00
_cell.angle_beta   90.00
_cell.angle_gamma   90.00
#
_symmetry.space_group_name_H-M   'P 1'
#
loop_
_entity.id
_entity.type
_entity.pdbx_description
1 polymer ?
#
loop_
_entity_poly.entity_id
_entity_poly.type
_entity_poly.pdbx_seq_one_letter_code
_entity_poly.pdbx_strand_id
1 'polypeptide(L)'
;MKEFITDFDQLYESMVKCQKGVTWKPSVKSFVLNSEENIHRMKKQLKDGTWKNGKPRPIQIKYPKKRDGLSIPFKDRIYQRSINDNSLYPKMSKKFILANAACQKGKGTDFTRKMIKRYLWNYFCNYGNEGGVI
;
A
#
# COMPACT_ATOMS: atom_id res chain seq x y z
N MET A 1 8.61 -17.69 -7.19
CA MET A 1 7.80 -16.50 -6.83
C MET A 1 7.58 -16.35 -5.31
N LYS A 2 7.29 -17.43 -4.56
CA LYS A 2 7.19 -17.39 -3.09
C LYS A 2 8.53 -17.00 -2.43
N GLU A 3 9.66 -17.47 -2.93
CA GLU A 3 10.99 -17.18 -2.37
C GLU A 3 11.34 -15.70 -2.37
N PHE A 4 11.01 -14.97 -3.44
CA PHE A 4 11.34 -13.55 -3.56
C PHE A 4 10.58 -12.67 -2.57
N ILE A 5 9.31 -13.00 -2.26
CA ILE A 5 8.46 -12.24 -1.33
C ILE A 5 8.87 -12.46 0.13
N THR A 6 9.44 -13.62 0.41
CA THR A 6 9.83 -14.06 1.76
C THR A 6 11.32 -13.90 2.03
N ASP A 7 12.04 -13.23 1.13
CA ASP A 7 13.46 -12.99 1.34
C ASP A 7 13.70 -11.98 2.48
N PHE A 8 14.83 -12.14 3.18
CA PHE A 8 15.17 -11.32 4.33
C PHE A 8 15.24 -9.83 3.95
N ASP A 9 15.95 -9.50 2.89
CA ASP A 9 16.17 -8.12 2.45
C ASP A 9 14.87 -7.42 2.08
N GLN A 10 13.96 -8.14 1.40
CA GLN A 10 12.65 -7.61 1.02
C GLN A 10 11.76 -7.34 2.23
N LEU A 11 11.77 -8.24 3.21
CA LEU A 11 11.04 -8.05 4.46
C LEU A 11 11.64 -6.90 5.29
N TYR A 12 12.96 -6.80 5.33
CA TYR A 12 13.66 -5.72 6.03
C TYR A 12 13.37 -4.36 5.41
N GLU A 13 13.47 -4.22 4.10
CA GLU A 13 13.06 -2.99 3.40
C GLU A 13 11.60 -2.62 3.65
N SER A 14 10.72 -3.62 3.63
CA SER A 14 9.31 -3.40 3.91
C SER A 14 9.07 -2.93 5.34
N MET A 15 9.84 -3.43 6.31
CA MET A 15 9.84 -2.95 7.68
C MET A 15 10.27 -1.48 7.75
N VAL A 16 11.40 -1.13 7.12
CA VAL A 16 11.89 0.25 7.08
C VAL A 16 10.86 1.21 6.47
N LYS A 17 10.16 0.78 5.43
CA LYS A 17 9.06 1.57 4.83
C LYS A 17 7.86 1.69 5.77
N CYS A 18 7.51 0.61 6.49
CA CYS A 18 6.35 0.58 7.39
C CYS A 18 6.55 1.34 8.70
N GLN A 19 7.79 1.51 9.16
CA GLN A 19 8.07 2.23 10.42
C GLN A 19 8.01 3.76 10.26
N LYS A 20 8.12 4.28 9.04
CA LYS A 20 8.09 5.73 8.79
C LYS A 20 6.81 6.37 9.36
N GLY A 21 7.00 7.36 10.23
CA GLY A 21 5.90 8.10 10.88
C GLY A 21 5.19 7.37 12.03
N VAL A 22 5.62 6.15 12.40
CA VAL A 22 5.00 5.37 13.49
C VAL A 22 6.01 4.80 14.49
N THR A 23 7.26 5.22 14.43
CA THR A 23 8.35 4.79 15.35
C THR A 23 8.08 5.14 16.81
N TRP A 24 7.25 6.12 17.07
CA TRP A 24 6.82 6.53 18.42
C TRP A 24 5.95 5.47 19.11
N LYS A 25 5.34 4.54 18.36
CA LYS A 25 4.49 3.49 18.94
C LYS A 25 5.33 2.42 19.64
N PRO A 26 5.05 2.08 20.91
CA PRO A 26 5.83 1.10 21.66
C PRO A 26 5.96 -0.26 20.96
N SER A 27 4.87 -0.73 20.32
CA SER A 27 4.87 -2.00 19.59
C SER A 27 5.79 -2.00 18.35
N VAL A 28 5.92 -0.85 17.68
CA VAL A 28 6.84 -0.69 16.55
C VAL A 28 8.27 -0.60 17.05
N LYS A 29 8.50 0.20 18.10
CA LYS A 29 9.82 0.35 18.72
C LYS A 29 10.38 -1.00 19.19
N SER A 30 9.57 -1.78 19.94
CA SER A 30 9.95 -3.11 20.41
C SER A 30 10.28 -4.07 19.25
N PHE A 31 9.51 -4.03 18.17
CA PHE A 31 9.78 -4.85 16.98
C PHE A 31 11.10 -4.46 16.30
N VAL A 32 11.35 -3.16 16.16
CA VAL A 32 12.55 -2.63 15.48
C VAL A 32 13.83 -2.88 16.28
N LEU A 33 13.76 -2.83 17.62
CA LEU A 33 14.90 -3.15 18.48
C LEU A 33 15.45 -4.56 18.26
N ASN A 34 14.57 -5.52 17.98
CA ASN A 34 14.92 -6.91 17.67
C ASN A 34 14.58 -7.26 16.21
N SER A 35 14.83 -6.32 15.30
CA SER A 35 14.40 -6.42 13.90
C SER A 35 14.94 -7.66 13.19
N GLU A 36 16.20 -7.96 13.37
CA GLU A 36 16.87 -9.07 12.70
C GLU A 36 16.25 -10.41 13.10
N GLU A 37 16.14 -10.68 14.41
CA GLU A 37 15.53 -11.90 14.91
C GLU A 37 14.04 -12.01 14.49
N ASN A 38 13.30 -10.92 14.59
CA ASN A 38 11.89 -10.89 14.23
C ASN A 38 11.68 -11.17 12.73
N ILE A 39 12.53 -10.64 11.85
CA ILE A 39 12.43 -10.86 10.42
C ILE A 39 12.86 -12.28 10.06
N HIS A 40 13.90 -12.83 10.69
CA HIS A 40 14.29 -14.23 10.50
C HIS A 40 13.16 -15.17 10.91
N ARG A 41 12.50 -14.91 12.04
CA ARG A 41 11.33 -15.66 12.50
C ARG A 41 10.17 -15.57 11.50
N MET A 42 9.90 -14.37 10.98
CA MET A 42 8.88 -14.16 9.93
C MET A 42 9.21 -14.95 8.67
N LYS A 43 10.45 -14.85 8.16
CA LYS A 43 10.93 -15.59 6.99
C LYS A 43 10.71 -17.09 7.16
N LYS A 44 11.09 -17.64 8.31
CA LYS A 44 10.89 -19.06 8.63
C LYS A 44 9.41 -19.45 8.60
N GLN A 45 8.56 -18.72 9.32
CA GLN A 45 7.12 -18.99 9.37
C GLN A 45 6.45 -18.91 7.99
N LEU A 46 6.87 -17.99 7.14
CA LEU A 46 6.35 -17.85 5.77
C LEU A 46 6.81 -18.98 4.86
N LYS A 47 8.05 -19.45 5.00
CA LYS A 47 8.56 -20.62 4.26
C LYS A 47 7.84 -21.89 4.68
N ASP A 48 7.70 -22.13 5.96
CA ASP A 48 7.10 -23.32 6.55
C ASP A 48 5.56 -23.35 6.42
N GLY A 49 4.95 -22.25 5.93
CA GLY A 49 3.49 -22.15 5.82
C GLY A 49 2.76 -22.03 7.16
N THR A 50 3.49 -21.82 8.25
CA THR A 50 2.94 -21.69 9.62
C THR A 50 2.53 -20.28 9.99
N TRP A 51 2.67 -19.31 9.06
CA TRP A 51 2.31 -17.92 9.28
C TRP A 51 0.82 -17.76 9.60
N LYS A 52 0.55 -17.06 10.69
CA LYS A 52 -0.82 -16.66 11.07
C LYS A 52 -0.89 -15.16 11.26
N ASN A 53 -1.87 -14.54 10.61
CA ASN A 53 -2.15 -13.13 10.81
C ASN A 53 -2.59 -12.87 12.24
N GLY A 54 -2.12 -11.77 12.82
CA GLY A 54 -2.53 -11.35 14.14
C GLY A 54 -3.95 -10.79 14.15
N LYS A 55 -4.59 -10.80 15.31
CA LYS A 55 -5.93 -10.23 15.47
C LYS A 55 -5.89 -8.71 15.28
N PRO A 56 -6.73 -8.14 14.41
CA PRO A 56 -6.83 -6.70 14.27
C PRO A 56 -7.46 -6.08 15.52
N ARG A 57 -7.06 -4.86 15.86
CA ARG A 57 -7.61 -4.10 16.99
C ARG A 57 -8.55 -3.02 16.48
N PRO A 58 -9.76 -2.89 17.03
CA PRO A 58 -10.64 -1.78 16.66
C PRO A 58 -10.02 -0.46 17.12
N ILE A 59 -10.11 0.55 16.26
CA ILE A 59 -9.69 1.92 16.54
C ILE A 59 -10.78 2.89 16.11
N GLN A 60 -10.97 3.95 16.88
CA GLN A 60 -11.85 5.05 16.51
C GLN A 60 -11.03 6.26 16.09
N ILE A 61 -11.21 6.68 14.86
CA ILE A 61 -10.64 7.92 14.33
C ILE A 61 -11.68 9.02 14.54
N LYS A 62 -11.33 10.03 15.34
CA LYS A 62 -12.27 11.11 15.71
C LYS A 62 -12.22 12.31 14.76
N TYR A 63 -11.06 12.57 14.16
CA TYR A 63 -10.82 13.74 13.32
C TYR A 63 -10.22 13.32 11.96
N PRO A 64 -10.58 14.00 10.87
CA PRO A 64 -11.56 15.08 10.69
C PRO A 64 -13.03 14.60 10.73
N LYS A 65 -13.27 13.31 10.55
CA LYS A 65 -14.61 12.67 10.59
C LYS A 65 -14.53 11.39 11.43
N LYS A 66 -15.53 11.16 12.27
CA LYS A 66 -15.63 9.88 13.01
C LYS A 66 -15.65 8.70 12.05
N ARG A 67 -14.74 7.76 12.25
CA ARG A 67 -14.65 6.51 11.47
C ARG A 67 -14.22 5.38 12.39
N ASP A 68 -14.90 4.27 12.30
CA ASP A 68 -14.44 3.03 12.91
C ASP A 68 -13.49 2.34 11.96
N GLY A 69 -12.35 1.94 12.45
CA GLY A 69 -11.31 1.30 11.68
C GLY A 69 -10.72 0.09 12.41
N LEU A 70 -9.97 -0.71 11.69
CA LEU A 70 -9.23 -1.84 12.22
C LEU A 70 -7.73 -1.62 12.05
N SER A 71 -6.98 -1.69 13.14
CA SER A 71 -5.52 -1.62 13.11
C SER A 71 -4.94 -3.03 13.11
N ILE A 72 -4.22 -3.36 12.08
CA ILE A 72 -3.50 -4.64 11.98
C ILE A 72 -2.15 -4.57 12.70
N PRO A 73 -1.64 -5.70 13.24
CA PRO A 73 -0.32 -5.78 13.84
C PRO A 73 0.80 -5.35 12.90
N PHE A 74 1.88 -4.82 13.48
CA PHE A 74 2.99 -4.29 12.67
C PHE A 74 3.65 -5.36 11.79
N LYS A 75 3.83 -6.59 12.30
CA LYS A 75 4.36 -7.72 11.54
C LYS A 75 3.53 -8.03 10.27
N ASP A 76 2.19 -7.96 10.38
CA ASP A 76 1.32 -8.24 9.24
C ASP A 76 1.38 -7.13 8.20
N ARG A 77 1.56 -5.87 8.64
CA ARG A 77 1.79 -4.74 7.73
C ARG A 77 3.08 -4.90 6.93
N ILE A 78 4.15 -5.40 7.55
CA ILE A 78 5.42 -5.69 6.87
C ILE A 78 5.20 -6.72 5.77
N TYR A 79 4.54 -7.82 6.10
CA TYR A 79 4.25 -8.88 5.14
C TYR A 79 3.38 -8.40 3.98
N GLN A 80 2.28 -7.72 4.28
CA GLN A 80 1.40 -7.14 3.25
C GLN A 80 2.14 -6.14 2.36
N ARG A 81 3.03 -5.33 2.95
CA ARG A 81 3.86 -4.39 2.20
C ARG A 81 4.83 -5.10 1.27
N SER A 82 5.47 -6.15 1.73
CA SER A 82 6.38 -6.97 0.91
C SER A 82 5.65 -7.60 -0.27
N ILE A 83 4.46 -8.18 -0.06
CA ILE A 83 3.64 -8.72 -1.16
C ILE A 83 3.27 -7.62 -2.16
N ASN A 84 2.81 -6.48 -1.66
CA ASN A 84 2.38 -5.38 -2.52
C ASN A 84 3.53 -4.87 -3.39
N ASP A 85 4.66 -4.52 -2.76
CA ASP A 85 5.77 -3.85 -3.45
C ASP A 85 6.50 -4.79 -4.41
N ASN A 86 6.63 -6.07 -4.06
CA ASN A 86 7.45 -7.02 -4.81
C ASN A 86 6.66 -7.94 -5.75
N SER A 87 5.35 -8.05 -5.60
CA SER A 87 4.53 -8.95 -6.42
C SER A 87 3.33 -8.27 -7.06
N LEU A 88 2.44 -7.66 -6.27
CA LEU A 88 1.18 -7.14 -6.78
C LEU A 88 1.39 -5.89 -7.64
N TYR A 89 2.02 -4.87 -7.09
CA TYR A 89 2.17 -3.59 -7.77
C TYR A 89 2.94 -3.69 -9.10
N PRO A 90 4.09 -4.40 -9.22
CA PRO A 90 4.80 -4.53 -10.49
C PRO A 90 3.98 -5.20 -11.59
N LYS A 91 3.08 -6.11 -11.23
CA LYS A 91 2.22 -6.81 -12.19
C LYS A 91 0.99 -6.00 -12.57
N MET A 92 0.33 -5.40 -11.58
CA MET A 92 -0.91 -4.66 -11.78
C MET A 92 -0.67 -3.31 -12.45
N SER A 93 0.42 -2.61 -12.12
CA SER A 93 0.75 -1.30 -12.68
C SER A 93 0.86 -1.33 -14.22
N LYS A 94 1.30 -2.44 -14.78
CA LYS A 94 1.38 -2.64 -16.24
C LYS A 94 0.01 -2.77 -16.93
N LYS A 95 -1.02 -3.13 -16.16
CA LYS A 95 -2.39 -3.33 -16.67
C LYS A 95 -3.30 -2.13 -16.41
N PHE A 96 -2.84 -1.15 -15.65
CA PHE A 96 -3.64 0.03 -15.38
C PHE A 96 -3.76 0.92 -16.62
N ILE A 97 -4.98 1.37 -16.89
CA ILE A 97 -5.22 2.37 -17.92
C ILE A 97 -4.50 3.68 -17.59
N LEU A 98 -4.11 4.43 -18.59
CA LEU A 98 -3.36 5.68 -18.43
C LEU A 98 -4.07 6.67 -17.49
N ALA A 99 -5.39 6.76 -17.59
CA ALA A 99 -6.22 7.68 -16.80
C ALA A 99 -6.36 7.29 -15.32
N ASN A 100 -6.00 6.04 -14.95
CA ASN A 100 -6.03 5.65 -13.54
C ASN A 100 -4.90 6.35 -12.78
N ALA A 101 -5.26 7.32 -11.95
CA ALA A 101 -4.32 8.09 -11.13
C ALA A 101 -4.31 7.67 -9.66
N ALA A 102 -5.25 6.82 -9.24
CA ALA A 102 -5.38 6.41 -7.84
C ALA A 102 -4.20 5.50 -7.43
N CYS A 103 -3.54 5.86 -6.33
CA CYS A 103 -2.47 5.08 -5.70
C CYS A 103 -1.28 4.76 -6.62
N GLN A 104 -1.06 5.52 -7.68
CA GLN A 104 0.09 5.34 -8.57
C GLN A 104 1.17 6.39 -8.32
N LYS A 105 2.43 5.94 -8.33
CA LYS A 105 3.58 6.85 -8.22
C LYS A 105 3.62 7.80 -9.43
N GLY A 106 3.87 9.07 -9.17
CA GLY A 106 3.95 10.11 -10.23
C GLY A 106 2.58 10.56 -10.78
N LYS A 107 1.47 9.96 -10.34
CA LYS A 107 0.12 10.34 -10.72
C LYS A 107 -0.65 10.81 -9.50
N GLY A 108 -0.87 12.09 -9.40
CA GLY A 108 -1.63 12.73 -8.33
C GLY A 108 -2.78 13.55 -8.86
N THR A 109 -3.34 14.42 -8.02
CA THR A 109 -4.47 15.31 -8.33
C THR A 109 -4.20 16.18 -9.56
N ASP A 110 -2.97 16.68 -9.71
CA ASP A 110 -2.61 17.53 -10.85
C ASP A 110 -2.56 16.76 -12.15
N PHE A 111 -2.05 15.52 -12.10
CA PHE A 111 -2.11 14.63 -13.27
C PHE A 111 -3.57 14.37 -13.68
N THR A 112 -4.43 14.05 -12.71
CA THR A 112 -5.86 13.82 -12.95
C THR A 112 -6.54 15.03 -13.58
N ARG A 113 -6.29 16.24 -13.05
CA ARG A 113 -6.83 17.49 -13.59
C ARG A 113 -6.40 17.71 -15.06
N LYS A 114 -5.12 17.47 -15.37
CA LYS A 114 -4.62 17.61 -16.76
C LYS A 114 -5.29 16.61 -17.68
N MET A 115 -5.48 15.36 -17.24
CA MET A 115 -6.15 14.33 -18.02
C MET A 115 -7.62 14.66 -18.27
N ILE A 116 -8.35 15.09 -17.23
CA ILE A 116 -9.77 15.51 -17.38
C ILE A 116 -9.88 16.67 -18.35
N LYS A 117 -9.07 17.73 -18.21
CA LYS A 117 -9.08 18.86 -19.14
C LYS A 117 -8.84 18.41 -20.60
N ARG A 118 -7.88 17.50 -20.81
CA ARG A 118 -7.59 16.96 -22.14
C ARG A 118 -8.78 16.18 -22.71
N TYR A 119 -9.41 15.33 -21.91
CA TYR A 119 -10.57 14.55 -22.38
C TYR A 119 -11.79 15.42 -22.65
N LEU A 120 -12.07 16.41 -21.81
CA LEU A 120 -13.15 17.37 -22.05
C LEU A 120 -12.89 18.20 -23.31
N TRP A 121 -11.66 18.65 -23.51
CA TRP A 121 -11.31 19.39 -24.74
C TRP A 121 -11.47 18.53 -25.98
N ASN A 122 -10.97 17.31 -25.98
CA ASN A 122 -11.13 16.39 -27.10
C ASN A 122 -12.61 16.09 -27.38
N TYR A 123 -13.42 15.94 -26.32
CA TYR A 123 -14.86 15.75 -26.46
C TYR A 123 -15.52 16.99 -27.10
N PHE A 124 -15.21 18.16 -26.58
CA PHE A 124 -15.73 19.43 -27.14
C PHE A 124 -15.38 19.63 -28.61
N CYS A 125 -14.14 19.33 -29.00
CA CYS A 125 -13.72 19.44 -30.40
C CYS A 125 -14.46 18.49 -31.33
N ASN A 126 -14.88 17.33 -30.86
CA ASN A 126 -15.55 16.31 -31.68
C ASN A 126 -17.08 16.45 -31.69
N TYR A 127 -17.67 16.92 -30.59
CA TYR A 127 -19.14 16.88 -30.37
C TYR A 127 -19.72 18.25 -29.98
N GLY A 128 -18.92 19.28 -29.83
CA GLY A 128 -19.38 20.60 -29.40
C GLY A 128 -19.93 20.59 -27.97
N ASN A 129 -20.96 21.39 -27.73
CA ASN A 129 -21.66 21.47 -26.43
C ASN A 129 -22.79 20.45 -26.27
N GLU A 130 -22.98 19.57 -27.25
CA GLU A 130 -24.02 18.55 -27.21
C GLU A 130 -23.56 17.35 -26.38
N GLY A 131 -23.89 17.30 -25.13
CA GLY A 131 -23.62 16.16 -24.27
C GLY A 131 -23.46 16.52 -22.81
N GLY A 132 -24.02 15.69 -21.97
CA GLY A 132 -23.90 15.79 -20.51
C GLY A 132 -22.67 15.01 -20.02
N VAL A 133 -21.97 15.59 -19.06
CA VAL A 133 -21.04 14.81 -18.20
C VAL A 133 -21.88 14.15 -17.12
N ILE A 134 -21.90 12.83 -17.12
CA ILE A 134 -22.55 12.02 -16.09
C ILE A 134 -21.60 11.88 -14.89
#